data_beb9ec9feee26b09256fd88b3a2fc823
#
_entry.id   beb9ec9feee26b09256fd88b3a2fc823
#
_cell.length_a   1.000
_cell.length_b   1.000
_cell.length_c   1.000
_cell.angle_alpha   90.00
_cell.angle_beta   90.00
_cell.angle_gamma   90.00
#
_symmetry.space_group_name_H-M   'P 1'
#
loop_
_entity.id
_entity.type
_entity.pdbx_description
1 polymer ?
#
loop_
_entity_poly.entity_id
_entity_poly.type
_entity_poly.pdbx_seq_one_letter_code
_entity_poly.pdbx_strand_id
1 'polypeptide(L)'
;MKKIFTILLLSGSLLMSGCSDWLDILPKDKQSTDMYWESSEDVEAILAQGYSRLRTCVPYIINWGELRGSSVIVPGRGTKTGLIQNFQVLPSTSTVQWGTFYQVIGMANAVLKYAPTVMDKDASYYESRMNSHLTEAYFLRGYNYY
;
A
#
# COMPACT_ATOMS: atom_id res chain seq x y z
N MET A 1 19.82 -61.39 -11.05
CA MET A 1 20.20 -60.16 -10.33
C MET A 1 20.07 -58.92 -11.18
N LYS A 2 20.57 -58.87 -12.42
CA LYS A 2 20.47 -57.68 -13.33
C LYS A 2 19.03 -57.22 -13.62
N LYS A 3 18.07 -58.16 -13.80
CA LYS A 3 16.66 -57.84 -14.11
C LYS A 3 15.91 -57.19 -12.91
N ILE A 4 16.25 -57.61 -11.68
CA ILE A 4 15.65 -57.05 -10.45
C ILE A 4 16.16 -55.62 -10.24
N PHE A 5 17.42 -55.34 -10.52
CA PHE A 5 18.03 -54.02 -10.40
C PHE A 5 17.44 -53.03 -11.41
N THR A 6 17.18 -53.49 -12.67
CA THR A 6 16.50 -52.62 -13.69
C THR A 6 15.06 -52.30 -13.32
N ILE A 7 14.30 -53.23 -12.73
CA ILE A 7 12.93 -53.00 -12.27
C ILE A 7 12.92 -52.02 -11.11
N LEU A 8 13.87 -52.14 -10.18
CA LEU A 8 14.00 -51.23 -9.03
C LEU A 8 14.38 -49.79 -9.47
N LEU A 9 15.22 -49.63 -10.50
CA LEU A 9 15.60 -48.35 -11.07
C LEU A 9 14.43 -47.69 -11.82
N LEU A 10 13.64 -48.50 -12.56
CA LEU A 10 12.45 -48.00 -13.27
C LEU A 10 11.33 -47.56 -12.32
N SER A 11 11.13 -48.26 -11.20
CA SER A 11 10.14 -47.90 -10.21
C SER A 11 10.53 -46.62 -9.42
N GLY A 12 11.82 -46.39 -9.19
CA GLY A 12 12.35 -45.21 -8.55
C GLY A 12 12.15 -43.91 -9.36
N SER A 13 12.22 -44.00 -10.69
CA SER A 13 12.04 -42.84 -11.58
C SER A 13 10.56 -42.36 -11.69
N LEU A 14 9.60 -43.27 -11.47
CA LEU A 14 8.16 -42.93 -11.45
C LEU A 14 7.70 -42.19 -10.20
N LEU A 15 8.48 -42.22 -9.12
CA LEU A 15 8.14 -41.53 -7.86
C LEU A 15 8.60 -40.05 -7.82
N MET A 16 9.34 -39.58 -8.84
CA MET A 16 9.83 -38.20 -8.90
C MET A 16 8.93 -37.23 -9.66
N SER A 17 7.80 -37.66 -10.22
CA SER A 17 6.81 -36.75 -10.77
C SER A 17 5.94 -36.16 -9.64
N GLY A 18 6.53 -35.28 -8.85
CA GLY A 18 5.78 -34.45 -7.90
C GLY A 18 4.93 -33.47 -8.67
N CYS A 19 3.60 -33.51 -8.51
CA CYS A 19 2.70 -32.47 -9.00
C CYS A 19 2.99 -31.17 -8.25
N SER A 20 3.77 -30.27 -8.85
CA SER A 20 4.06 -28.93 -8.28
C SER A 20 2.79 -28.08 -8.15
N ASP A 21 1.82 -28.29 -9.03
CA ASP A 21 0.60 -27.47 -9.08
C ASP A 21 -0.41 -27.77 -7.93
N TRP A 22 -0.28 -28.89 -7.23
CA TRP A 22 -1.15 -29.19 -6.08
C TRP A 22 -0.83 -28.33 -4.85
N LEU A 23 0.41 -27.86 -4.72
CA LEU A 23 0.86 -27.05 -3.58
C LEU A 23 0.62 -25.55 -3.76
N ASP A 24 0.27 -25.12 -4.96
CA ASP A 24 -0.13 -23.72 -5.23
C ASP A 24 -1.59 -23.46 -4.83
N ILE A 25 -1.85 -23.59 -3.53
CA ILE A 25 -3.13 -23.19 -2.95
C ILE A 25 -3.09 -21.66 -2.83
N LEU A 26 -3.60 -20.98 -3.86
CA LEU A 26 -3.92 -19.55 -3.74
C LEU A 26 -4.90 -19.37 -2.60
N PRO A 27 -4.56 -18.57 -1.57
CA PRO A 27 -5.46 -18.30 -0.46
C PRO A 27 -6.75 -17.68 -1.02
N LYS A 28 -7.89 -18.35 -0.84
CA LYS A 28 -9.21 -17.88 -1.33
C LYS A 28 -9.61 -16.52 -0.75
N ASP A 29 -9.01 -16.14 0.38
CA ASP A 29 -9.33 -14.92 1.12
C ASP A 29 -8.33 -13.77 0.91
N LYS A 30 -7.28 -13.97 0.11
CA LYS A 30 -6.31 -12.91 -0.23
C LYS A 30 -6.17 -12.86 -1.74
N GLN A 31 -6.74 -11.83 -2.34
CA GLN A 31 -6.37 -11.46 -3.70
C GLN A 31 -4.85 -11.25 -3.76
N SER A 32 -4.17 -11.99 -4.62
CA SER A 32 -2.77 -11.70 -4.89
C SER A 32 -2.69 -10.32 -5.54
N THR A 33 -1.63 -9.59 -5.28
CA THR A 33 -1.44 -8.24 -5.83
C THR A 33 -1.60 -8.22 -7.35
N ASP A 34 -1.19 -9.27 -8.04
CA ASP A 34 -1.25 -9.37 -9.50
C ASP A 34 -2.68 -9.60 -10.04
N MET A 35 -3.57 -10.16 -9.21
CA MET A 35 -4.97 -10.38 -9.54
C MET A 35 -5.88 -9.19 -9.20
N TYR A 36 -5.36 -8.20 -8.47
CA TYR A 36 -6.14 -7.03 -8.09
C TYR A 36 -6.21 -5.99 -9.21
N TRP A 37 -5.11 -5.80 -9.95
CA TRP A 37 -4.98 -4.75 -10.97
C TRP A 37 -5.47 -5.24 -12.34
N GLU A 38 -6.79 -5.20 -12.56
CA GLU A 38 -7.42 -5.70 -13.78
C GLU A 38 -8.05 -4.58 -14.62
N SER A 39 -8.56 -3.52 -13.98
CA SER A 39 -9.34 -2.47 -14.61
C SER A 39 -8.94 -1.06 -14.16
N SER A 40 -9.36 -0.05 -14.91
CA SER A 40 -9.19 1.36 -14.54
C SER A 40 -9.89 1.71 -13.23
N GLU A 41 -11.00 1.04 -12.92
CA GLU A 41 -11.78 1.19 -11.69
C GLU A 41 -10.97 0.75 -10.47
N ASP A 42 -10.10 -0.26 -10.60
CA ASP A 42 -9.22 -0.71 -9.52
C ASP A 42 -8.17 0.38 -9.20
N VAL A 43 -7.65 1.04 -10.23
CA VAL A 43 -6.74 2.17 -10.06
C VAL A 43 -7.43 3.33 -9.34
N GLU A 44 -8.65 3.69 -9.79
CA GLU A 44 -9.46 4.73 -9.14
C GLU A 44 -9.79 4.38 -7.69
N ALA A 45 -10.10 3.13 -7.39
CA ALA A 45 -10.41 2.68 -6.04
C ALA A 45 -9.23 2.89 -5.09
N ILE A 46 -7.99 2.59 -5.52
CA ILE A 46 -6.80 2.82 -4.71
C ILE A 46 -6.51 4.32 -4.55
N LEU A 47 -6.70 5.14 -5.58
CA LEU A 47 -6.58 6.58 -5.48
C LEU A 47 -7.60 7.16 -4.50
N ALA A 48 -8.87 6.77 -4.63
CA ALA A 48 -9.93 7.19 -3.71
C ALA A 48 -9.63 6.80 -2.26
N GLN A 49 -9.08 5.59 -2.05
CA GLN A 49 -8.61 5.16 -0.74
C GLN A 49 -7.44 6.02 -0.25
N GLY A 50 -6.51 6.41 -1.13
CA GLY A 50 -5.41 7.33 -0.84
C GLY A 50 -5.92 8.68 -0.32
N TYR A 51 -6.88 9.29 -1.01
CA TYR A 51 -7.52 10.53 -0.57
C TYR A 51 -8.30 10.36 0.73
N SER A 52 -9.00 9.24 0.91
CA SER A 52 -9.69 8.93 2.16
C SER A 52 -8.71 8.83 3.33
N ARG A 53 -7.53 8.23 3.13
CA ARG A 53 -6.47 8.19 4.13
C ARG A 53 -5.84 9.56 4.37
N LEU A 54 -5.60 10.33 3.32
CA LEU A 54 -5.11 11.71 3.44
C LEU A 54 -6.03 12.55 4.33
N ARG A 55 -7.35 12.40 4.20
CA ARG A 55 -8.31 13.05 5.08
C ARG A 55 -8.08 12.73 6.57
N THR A 56 -7.63 11.52 6.89
CA THR A 56 -7.29 11.14 8.27
C THR A 56 -5.97 11.74 8.76
N CYS A 57 -5.12 12.26 7.86
CA CYS A 57 -3.90 12.99 8.21
C CYS A 57 -4.17 14.45 8.61
N VAL A 58 -5.30 15.04 8.17
CA VAL A 58 -5.62 16.46 8.40
C VAL A 58 -5.50 16.89 9.88
N PRO A 59 -6.01 16.14 10.87
CA PRO A 59 -5.83 16.50 12.27
C PRO A 59 -4.37 16.60 12.71
N TYR A 60 -3.51 15.74 12.17
CA TYR A 60 -2.07 15.77 12.46
C TYR A 60 -1.41 17.01 11.84
N ILE A 61 -1.73 17.32 10.58
CA ILE A 61 -1.23 18.50 9.87
C ILE A 61 -1.60 19.78 10.63
N ILE A 62 -2.86 19.91 11.05
CA ILE A 62 -3.35 21.04 11.84
C ILE A 62 -2.61 21.10 13.19
N ASN A 63 -2.53 19.98 13.90
CA ASN A 63 -1.87 19.94 15.20
C ASN A 63 -0.39 20.29 15.13
N TRP A 64 0.31 19.83 14.10
CA TRP A 64 1.75 20.11 13.97
C TRP A 64 2.06 21.51 13.43
N GLY A 65 1.22 22.00 12.54
CA GLY A 65 1.35 23.35 11.97
C GLY A 65 0.80 24.43 12.89
N GLU A 66 -0.49 24.40 13.17
CA GLU A 66 -1.20 25.50 13.79
C GLU A 66 -0.95 25.60 15.30
N LEU A 67 -0.84 24.46 16.04
CA LEU A 67 -0.64 24.51 17.50
C LEU A 67 0.72 25.08 17.91
N ARG A 68 1.70 25.12 17.03
CA ARG A 68 3.01 25.76 17.28
C ARG A 68 3.04 27.23 16.93
N GLY A 69 1.99 27.71 16.26
CA GLY A 69 1.80 29.10 15.97
C GLY A 69 1.20 29.88 17.14
N SER A 70 1.06 31.19 16.97
CA SER A 70 0.45 32.10 17.95
C SER A 70 -1.07 32.22 17.80
N SER A 71 -1.64 31.62 16.76
CA SER A 71 -3.06 31.82 16.41
C SER A 71 -4.03 30.97 17.23
N VAL A 72 -3.55 29.92 17.89
CA VAL A 72 -4.36 28.97 18.65
C VAL A 72 -3.80 28.78 20.05
N ILE A 73 -4.66 28.85 21.06
CA ILE A 73 -4.29 28.55 22.44
C ILE A 73 -5.04 27.30 22.89
N VAL A 74 -4.30 26.30 23.37
CA VAL A 74 -4.87 25.06 23.91
C VAL A 74 -4.96 25.17 25.43
N PRO A 75 -6.14 25.04 26.04
CA PRO A 75 -6.27 24.96 27.47
C PRO A 75 -5.66 23.63 27.98
N GLY A 76 -4.77 23.71 28.97
CA GLY A 76 -4.18 22.56 29.62
C GLY A 76 -2.82 22.16 29.06
N ARG A 77 -1.75 22.63 29.68
CA ARG A 77 -0.34 22.35 29.26
C ARG A 77 0.04 20.87 29.27
N GLY A 78 -0.58 20.05 30.13
CA GLY A 78 -0.33 18.63 30.24
C GLY A 78 -1.12 17.75 29.27
N THR A 79 -1.98 18.32 28.45
CA THR A 79 -2.71 17.55 27.41
C THR A 79 -1.80 17.21 26.22
N LYS A 80 -2.18 16.19 25.43
CA LYS A 80 -1.43 15.80 24.22
C LYS A 80 -1.19 16.98 23.26
N THR A 81 -2.21 17.82 23.07
CA THR A 81 -2.14 19.04 22.26
C THR A 81 -1.33 20.14 22.93
N GLY A 82 -1.44 20.27 24.26
CA GLY A 82 -0.62 21.19 25.04
C GLY A 82 0.87 20.86 25.01
N LEU A 83 1.23 19.57 24.97
CA LEU A 83 2.63 19.14 24.78
C LEU A 83 3.19 19.59 23.43
N ILE A 84 2.38 19.52 22.36
CA ILE A 84 2.79 20.01 21.04
C ILE A 84 3.01 21.53 21.09
N GLN A 85 2.08 22.26 21.66
CA GLN A 85 2.14 23.74 21.76
C GLN A 85 3.36 24.20 22.57
N ASN A 86 3.72 23.47 23.63
CA ASN A 86 4.86 23.79 24.47
C ASN A 86 6.20 23.17 24.02
N PHE A 87 6.25 22.59 22.81
CA PHE A 87 7.44 21.94 22.26
C PHE A 87 7.98 20.77 23.12
N GLN A 88 7.09 20.11 23.86
CA GLN A 88 7.41 18.99 24.75
C GLN A 88 7.00 17.64 24.16
N VAL A 89 7.18 17.46 22.86
CA VAL A 89 6.81 16.24 22.15
C VAL A 89 7.91 15.19 22.32
N LEU A 90 7.52 13.99 22.78
CA LEU A 90 8.38 12.83 22.88
C LEU A 90 8.08 11.86 21.74
N PRO A 91 9.02 10.99 21.35
CA PRO A 91 8.80 9.95 20.35
C PRO A 91 7.62 9.01 20.67
N SER A 92 7.32 8.83 21.95
CA SER A 92 6.17 8.04 22.44
C SER A 92 4.83 8.79 22.40
N THR A 93 4.82 10.07 22.04
CA THR A 93 3.58 10.88 22.02
C THR A 93 2.68 10.41 20.87
N SER A 94 1.49 9.91 21.20
CA SER A 94 0.55 9.33 20.22
C SER A 94 0.03 10.31 19.16
N THR A 95 0.27 11.61 19.32
CA THR A 95 -0.08 12.65 18.35
C THR A 95 1.01 12.88 17.29
N VAL A 96 2.14 12.17 17.39
CA VAL A 96 3.25 12.26 16.43
C VAL A 96 3.39 10.89 15.78
N GLN A 97 2.50 10.62 14.83
CA GLN A 97 2.48 9.34 14.13
C GLN A 97 2.52 9.55 12.62
N TRP A 98 3.54 9.03 12.00
CA TRP A 98 3.77 9.09 10.55
C TRP A 98 3.09 7.96 9.79
N GLY A 99 2.62 6.92 10.49
CA GLY A 99 2.10 5.70 9.88
C GLY A 99 0.99 5.94 8.84
N THR A 100 0.06 6.88 9.12
CA THR A 100 -1.02 7.21 8.18
C THR A 100 -0.51 7.88 6.91
N PHE A 101 0.48 8.77 7.02
CA PHE A 101 1.13 9.42 5.87
C PHE A 101 1.83 8.38 4.99
N TYR A 102 2.58 7.45 5.58
CA TYR A 102 3.23 6.37 4.83
C TYR A 102 2.23 5.39 4.20
N GLN A 103 1.03 5.23 4.76
CA GLN A 103 -0.04 4.48 4.09
C GLN A 103 -0.49 5.17 2.80
N VAL A 104 -0.67 6.50 2.80
CA VAL A 104 -1.00 7.26 1.59
C VAL A 104 0.13 7.14 0.55
N ILE A 105 1.38 7.29 0.97
CA ILE A 105 2.55 7.11 0.10
C ILE A 105 2.59 5.69 -0.48
N GLY A 106 2.29 4.67 0.32
CA GLY A 106 2.21 3.28 -0.13
C GLY A 106 1.17 3.06 -1.23
N MET A 107 -0.04 3.64 -1.06
CA MET A 107 -1.10 3.60 -2.07
C MET A 107 -0.69 4.32 -3.35
N ALA A 108 -0.12 5.52 -3.24
CA ALA A 108 0.39 6.27 -4.38
C ALA A 108 1.48 5.48 -5.13
N ASN A 109 2.43 4.88 -4.41
CA ASN A 109 3.46 4.04 -5.02
C ASN A 109 2.89 2.79 -5.72
N ALA A 110 1.83 2.19 -5.17
CA ALA A 110 1.15 1.07 -5.80
C ALA A 110 0.52 1.50 -7.14
N VAL A 111 -0.19 2.64 -7.18
CA VAL A 111 -0.74 3.18 -8.43
C VAL A 111 0.37 3.46 -9.44
N LEU A 112 1.46 4.13 -9.04
CA LEU A 112 2.59 4.44 -9.93
C LEU A 112 3.24 3.18 -10.52
N LYS A 113 3.23 2.08 -9.76
CA LYS A 113 3.81 0.80 -10.20
C LYS A 113 2.88 0.01 -11.11
N TYR A 114 1.60 -0.08 -10.76
CA TYR A 114 0.69 -1.04 -11.38
C TYR A 114 -0.25 -0.42 -12.43
N ALA A 115 -0.57 0.88 -12.39
CA ALA A 115 -1.43 1.51 -13.37
C ALA A 115 -0.98 1.28 -14.84
N PRO A 116 0.34 1.33 -15.16
CA PRO A 116 0.78 1.00 -16.53
C PRO A 116 0.45 -0.43 -16.96
N THR A 117 0.47 -1.41 -16.04
CA THR A 117 0.16 -2.81 -16.37
C THR A 117 -1.33 -3.06 -16.60
N VAL A 118 -2.20 -2.19 -16.07
CA VAL A 118 -3.66 -2.24 -16.28
C VAL A 118 -4.00 -1.83 -17.71
N MET A 119 -3.23 -0.90 -18.31
CA MET A 119 -3.46 -0.46 -19.67
C MET A 119 -3.35 -1.59 -20.70
N ASP A 120 -2.55 -2.63 -20.41
CA ASP A 120 -2.42 -3.80 -21.27
C ASP A 120 -3.62 -4.77 -21.14
N LYS A 121 -4.37 -4.68 -20.04
CA LYS A 121 -5.50 -5.56 -19.72
C LYS A 121 -6.86 -4.94 -20.03
N ASP A 122 -7.01 -3.63 -19.81
CA ASP A 122 -8.24 -2.88 -19.97
C ASP A 122 -8.15 -1.89 -21.13
N ALA A 123 -8.77 -2.24 -22.24
CA ALA A 123 -8.80 -1.39 -23.44
C ALA A 123 -9.51 -0.04 -23.24
N SER A 124 -10.31 0.12 -22.18
CA SER A 124 -10.94 1.39 -21.80
C SER A 124 -9.98 2.31 -21.04
N TYR A 125 -8.86 1.76 -20.56
CA TYR A 125 -7.84 2.49 -19.81
C TYR A 125 -6.77 3.06 -20.74
N TYR A 126 -7.11 4.13 -21.45
CA TYR A 126 -6.22 4.75 -22.41
C TYR A 126 -5.20 5.72 -21.77
N GLU A 127 -4.18 6.06 -22.52
CA GLU A 127 -2.99 6.78 -22.01
C GLU A 127 -3.32 8.08 -21.26
N SER A 128 -4.25 8.90 -21.74
CA SER A 128 -4.55 10.17 -21.07
C SER A 128 -5.26 9.97 -19.72
N ARG A 129 -6.09 8.92 -19.57
CA ARG A 129 -6.70 8.56 -18.29
C ARG A 129 -5.66 8.01 -17.33
N MET A 130 -4.76 7.15 -17.80
CA MET A 130 -3.64 6.65 -17.01
C MET A 130 -2.76 7.82 -16.52
N ASN A 131 -2.39 8.75 -17.42
CA ASN A 131 -1.55 9.89 -17.05
C ASN A 131 -2.22 10.79 -16.01
N SER A 132 -3.55 10.93 -16.03
CA SER A 132 -4.29 11.63 -14.98
C SER A 132 -4.12 10.93 -13.61
N HIS A 133 -4.32 9.62 -13.57
CA HIS A 133 -4.15 8.85 -12.33
C HIS A 133 -2.70 8.87 -11.81
N LEU A 134 -1.72 8.78 -12.71
CA LEU A 134 -0.31 8.90 -12.31
C LEU A 134 -0.01 10.30 -11.73
N THR A 135 -0.59 11.37 -12.30
CA THR A 135 -0.43 12.73 -11.79
C THR A 135 -1.00 12.86 -10.39
N GLU A 136 -2.19 12.32 -10.13
CA GLU A 136 -2.79 12.29 -8.80
C GLU A 136 -1.94 11.48 -7.80
N ALA A 137 -1.41 10.35 -8.22
CA ALA A 137 -0.51 9.54 -7.40
C ALA A 137 0.80 10.28 -7.07
N TYR A 138 1.38 11.00 -8.03
CA TYR A 138 2.54 11.85 -7.78
C TYR A 138 2.23 12.98 -6.80
N PHE A 139 1.06 13.60 -6.94
CA PHE A 139 0.60 14.62 -5.99
C PHE A 139 0.47 14.04 -4.58
N LEU A 140 -0.28 12.94 -4.41
CA LEU A 140 -0.45 12.29 -3.11
C LEU A 140 0.90 11.93 -2.48
N ARG A 141 1.81 11.36 -3.26
CA ARG A 141 3.14 11.01 -2.78
C ARG A 141 3.95 12.23 -2.37
N GLY A 142 4.02 13.24 -3.23
CA GLY A 142 4.77 14.47 -2.97
C GLY A 142 4.24 15.24 -1.76
N TYR A 143 2.93 15.41 -1.68
CA TYR A 143 2.27 16.10 -0.56
C TYR A 143 2.53 15.44 0.80
N ASN A 144 2.59 14.11 0.87
CA ASN A 144 2.81 13.39 2.12
C ASN A 144 4.29 13.25 2.51
N TYR A 145 5.23 13.53 1.59
CA TYR A 145 6.66 13.64 1.91
C TYR A 145 7.08 15.05 2.35
N TYR A 146 6.32 16.09 1.92
CA TYR A 146 6.59 17.48 2.28
C TYR A 146 6.10 17.79 3.70
#